data_34a85f44a265057950631263ffafad8d
#
_entry.id   34a85f44a265057950631263ffafad8d
#
_cell.length_a   1.000
_cell.length_b   1.000
_cell.length_c   1.000
_cell.angle_alpha   90.00
_cell.angle_beta   90.00
_cell.angle_gamma   90.00
#
_symmetry.space_group_name_H-M   'P 1'
#
loop_
_entity.id
_entity.type
_entity.pdbx_description
1 polymer ?
#
loop_
_entity_poly.entity_id
_entity_poly.type
_entity_poly.pdbx_seq_one_letter_code
_entity_poly.pdbx_strand_id
1 'polypeptide(L)'
;MDAGFCSKLQEQCFAIIGMGLIGGSYAKALRRLGVKNITGVDVNKNVLQQALADGVIDRAYENAGAYLAEADVIICCIYPKAVTEFLRLAAPFIKKGAVITDVSGRKGSLPYEAQQLVPEGAEFISGHPMAGRQGNGYDMSQAEIFNGANYIVVPTSANSKATVNWLKNFALCLGCGHVEEITPESHDKIIAYTSNLPHAAAAALINSDRFSGQSCWFIGGGFRDVTRIADINAGLWSDLFLENRENVLSELENFRTQIETLQKMINENNREGLQEFLQKAACHRKEIVL
;
A
#
# COMPACT_ATOMS: atom_id res chain seq x y z
N MET A 1 -0.41 -2.97 22.35
CA MET A 1 -0.25 -1.54 22.00
C MET A 1 0.44 -0.83 23.17
N ASP A 2 1.56 -0.19 22.95
CA ASP A 2 2.26 0.60 23.99
C ASP A 2 1.62 1.99 24.10
N ALA A 3 0.82 2.19 25.15
CA ALA A 3 0.13 3.47 25.40
C ALA A 3 1.11 4.65 25.57
N GLY A 4 2.32 4.39 26.09
CA GLY A 4 3.36 5.39 26.24
C GLY A 4 3.94 5.84 24.89
N PHE A 5 4.03 4.95 23.91
CA PHE A 5 4.48 5.28 22.57
C PHE A 5 3.43 6.12 21.83
N CYS A 6 2.15 5.72 21.85
CA CYS A 6 1.09 6.48 21.19
C CYS A 6 0.96 7.92 21.78
N SER A 7 1.17 8.11 23.07
CA SER A 7 1.17 9.44 23.68
C SER A 7 2.33 10.32 23.18
N LYS A 8 3.50 9.75 22.90
CA LYS A 8 4.63 10.49 22.33
C LYS A 8 4.37 11.00 20.91
N LEU A 9 3.53 10.30 20.14
CA LEU A 9 3.17 10.76 18.79
C LEU A 9 2.45 12.12 18.82
N GLN A 10 1.73 12.44 19.89
CA GLN A 10 0.98 13.70 20.03
C GLN A 10 1.87 14.93 20.03
N GLU A 11 3.13 14.78 20.44
CA GLU A 11 4.13 15.85 20.52
C GLU A 11 4.96 15.98 19.24
N GLN A 12 4.89 14.98 18.34
CA GLN A 12 5.62 14.97 17.08
C GLN A 12 4.94 15.83 16.02
N CYS A 13 5.76 16.42 15.14
CA CYS A 13 5.32 17.13 13.97
C CYS A 13 5.34 16.20 12.74
N PHE A 14 4.22 16.08 12.09
CA PHE A 14 4.06 15.24 10.90
C PHE A 14 3.93 16.08 9.63
N ALA A 15 4.59 15.65 8.56
CA ALA A 15 4.35 16.14 7.21
C ALA A 15 3.84 14.98 6.33
N ILE A 16 2.67 15.15 5.73
CA ILE A 16 2.04 14.15 4.87
C ILE A 16 2.12 14.67 3.44
N ILE A 17 2.83 13.93 2.58
CA ILE A 17 3.08 14.27 1.19
C ILE A 17 2.13 13.49 0.31
N GLY A 18 1.20 14.17 -0.34
CA GLY A 18 0.07 13.58 -1.05
C GLY A 18 -1.14 13.42 -0.13
N MET A 19 -2.16 14.26 -0.33
CA MET A 19 -3.40 14.28 0.47
C MET A 19 -4.54 13.55 -0.24
N GLY A 20 -4.23 12.44 -0.92
CA GLY A 20 -5.23 11.57 -1.52
C GLY A 20 -5.92 10.66 -0.48
N LEU A 21 -6.44 9.51 -0.93
CA LEU A 21 -7.11 8.53 -0.08
C LEU A 21 -6.22 8.11 1.11
N ILE A 22 -4.98 7.68 0.86
CA ILE A 22 -4.10 7.17 1.91
C ILE A 22 -3.58 8.31 2.79
N GLY A 23 -3.07 9.40 2.21
CA GLY A 23 -2.54 10.52 2.99
C GLY A 23 -3.60 11.22 3.83
N GLY A 24 -4.79 11.43 3.28
CA GLY A 24 -5.94 11.93 4.05
C GLY A 24 -6.34 10.99 5.18
N SER A 25 -6.24 9.68 4.97
CA SER A 25 -6.52 8.68 6.01
C SER A 25 -5.47 8.73 7.13
N TYR A 26 -4.18 8.90 6.79
CA TYR A 26 -3.13 9.13 7.81
C TYR A 26 -3.41 10.41 8.60
N ALA A 27 -3.75 11.52 7.94
CA ALA A 27 -4.07 12.77 8.63
C ALA A 27 -5.22 12.60 9.62
N LYS A 28 -6.31 11.96 9.18
CA LYS A 28 -7.48 11.66 10.02
C LYS A 28 -7.14 10.73 11.19
N ALA A 29 -6.33 9.69 10.95
CA ALA A 29 -5.91 8.75 11.98
C ALA A 29 -4.98 9.41 13.02
N LEU A 30 -4.01 10.22 12.57
CA LEU A 30 -3.13 10.99 13.44
C LEU A 30 -3.93 12.01 14.30
N ARG A 31 -4.88 12.71 13.71
CA ARG A 31 -5.75 13.64 14.44
C ARG A 31 -6.56 12.92 15.54
N ARG A 32 -7.05 11.73 15.26
CA ARG A 32 -7.74 10.85 16.22
C ARG A 32 -6.85 10.41 17.37
N LEU A 33 -5.54 10.20 17.12
CA LEU A 33 -4.54 9.92 18.14
C LEU A 33 -4.17 11.16 18.97
N GLY A 34 -4.69 12.34 18.64
CA GLY A 34 -4.43 13.59 19.35
C GLY A 34 -3.19 14.33 18.87
N VAL A 35 -2.61 13.97 17.72
CA VAL A 35 -1.47 14.70 17.13
C VAL A 35 -1.91 16.12 16.77
N LYS A 36 -1.14 17.11 17.23
CA LYS A 36 -1.50 18.53 17.11
C LYS A 36 -0.88 19.22 15.89
N ASN A 37 0.27 18.73 15.42
CA ASN A 37 1.07 19.38 14.38
C ASN A 37 1.11 18.50 13.13
N ILE A 38 0.16 18.71 12.22
CA ILE A 38 0.07 17.96 10.96
C ILE A 38 0.12 18.94 9.79
N THR A 39 1.13 18.81 8.96
CA THR A 39 1.29 19.59 7.72
C THR A 39 0.89 18.69 6.54
N GLY A 40 -0.03 19.17 5.71
CA GLY A 40 -0.40 18.52 4.44
C GLY A 40 0.35 19.13 3.27
N VAL A 41 0.81 18.32 2.35
CA VAL A 41 1.47 18.75 1.10
C VAL A 41 0.81 18.07 -0.08
N ASP A 42 0.28 18.85 -1.02
CA ASP A 42 -0.33 18.34 -2.24
C ASP A 42 -0.31 19.41 -3.33
N VAL A 43 -0.14 19.00 -4.58
CA VAL A 43 -0.20 19.90 -5.74
C VAL A 43 -1.62 20.43 -5.99
N ASN A 44 -2.63 19.75 -5.45
CA ASN A 44 -4.04 20.15 -5.57
C ASN A 44 -4.47 21.04 -4.40
N LYS A 45 -4.54 22.34 -4.66
CA LYS A 45 -4.95 23.37 -3.68
C LYS A 45 -6.33 23.11 -3.06
N ASN A 46 -7.27 22.58 -3.83
CA ASN A 46 -8.62 22.32 -3.34
C ASN A 46 -8.63 21.24 -2.24
N VAL A 47 -7.84 20.19 -2.44
CA VAL A 47 -7.65 19.12 -1.44
C VAL A 47 -7.04 19.70 -0.16
N LEU A 48 -6.04 20.56 -0.27
CA LEU A 48 -5.41 21.21 0.88
C LEU A 48 -6.38 22.10 1.64
N GLN A 49 -7.18 22.89 0.93
CA GLN A 49 -8.21 23.77 1.53
C GLN A 49 -9.27 22.95 2.25
N GLN A 50 -9.72 21.85 1.65
CA GLN A 50 -10.67 20.95 2.27
C GLN A 50 -10.10 20.30 3.54
N ALA A 51 -8.88 19.79 3.49
CA ALA A 51 -8.23 19.15 4.65
C ALA A 51 -8.00 20.15 5.81
N LEU A 52 -7.73 21.43 5.51
CA LEU A 52 -7.68 22.52 6.50
C LEU A 52 -9.07 22.80 7.08
N ALA A 53 -10.09 22.90 6.24
CA ALA A 53 -11.47 23.15 6.67
C ALA A 53 -12.02 22.01 7.55
N ASP A 54 -11.67 20.77 7.23
CA ASP A 54 -11.99 19.59 8.03
C ASP A 54 -11.20 19.49 9.35
N GLY A 55 -10.21 20.37 9.57
CA GLY A 55 -9.37 20.39 10.76
C GLY A 55 -8.44 19.21 10.91
N VAL A 56 -8.18 18.45 9.82
CA VAL A 56 -7.30 17.28 9.87
C VAL A 56 -5.83 17.62 9.67
N ILE A 57 -5.53 18.78 9.09
CA ILE A 57 -4.20 19.38 9.02
C ILE A 57 -4.21 20.79 9.59
N ASP A 58 -3.05 21.28 10.04
CA ASP A 58 -2.89 22.62 10.60
C ASP A 58 -2.25 23.59 9.60
N ARG A 59 -1.45 23.07 8.69
CA ARG A 59 -0.73 23.83 7.66
C ARG A 59 -0.76 23.09 6.33
N ALA A 60 -0.74 23.84 5.24
CA ALA A 60 -0.83 23.34 3.88
C ALA A 60 0.22 23.97 2.98
N TYR A 61 0.89 23.16 2.16
CA TYR A 61 1.88 23.62 1.19
C TYR A 61 1.76 22.83 -0.12
N GLU A 62 2.12 23.47 -1.23
CA GLU A 62 2.06 22.83 -2.54
C GLU A 62 3.35 22.08 -2.91
N ASN A 63 4.48 22.48 -2.35
CA ASN A 63 5.81 21.99 -2.70
C ASN A 63 6.67 21.79 -1.45
N ALA A 64 7.78 21.06 -1.58
CA ALA A 64 8.80 20.98 -0.54
C ALA A 64 9.33 22.37 -0.17
N GLY A 65 9.66 22.59 1.10
CA GLY A 65 10.15 23.87 1.58
C GLY A 65 10.61 23.84 3.04
N ALA A 66 10.96 25.03 3.57
CA ALA A 66 11.56 25.19 4.89
C ALA A 66 10.71 24.65 6.07
N TYR A 67 9.41 24.52 5.91
CA TYR A 67 8.51 23.92 6.92
C TYR A 67 8.87 22.48 7.27
N LEU A 68 9.57 21.75 6.37
CA LEU A 68 10.03 20.38 6.63
C LEU A 68 11.10 20.31 7.72
N ALA A 69 11.77 21.42 8.03
CA ALA A 69 12.72 21.50 9.14
C ALA A 69 12.06 21.29 10.53
N GLU A 70 10.74 21.45 10.61
CA GLU A 70 9.98 21.19 11.83
C GLU A 70 9.49 19.73 11.91
N ALA A 71 9.39 19.02 10.80
CA ALA A 71 8.82 17.68 10.75
C ALA A 71 9.73 16.64 11.43
N ASP A 72 9.19 15.93 12.41
CA ASP A 72 9.82 14.74 13.00
C ASP A 72 9.61 13.53 12.11
N VAL A 73 8.45 13.49 11.44
CA VAL A 73 8.03 12.38 10.58
C VAL A 73 7.49 12.92 9.26
N ILE A 74 7.97 12.34 8.17
CA ILE A 74 7.50 12.64 6.81
C ILE A 74 6.90 11.37 6.20
N ILE A 75 5.62 11.39 5.83
CA ILE A 75 4.91 10.25 5.26
C ILE A 75 4.64 10.54 3.77
N CYS A 76 5.31 9.84 2.87
CA CYS A 76 5.16 9.99 1.44
C CYS A 76 4.00 9.11 0.93
N CYS A 77 2.84 9.72 0.70
CA CYS A 77 1.62 9.10 0.18
C CYS A 77 1.41 9.42 -1.31
N ILE A 78 2.48 9.43 -2.08
CA ILE A 78 2.54 9.70 -3.52
C ILE A 78 3.11 8.50 -4.28
N TYR A 79 3.04 8.51 -5.61
CA TYR A 79 3.57 7.41 -6.42
C TYR A 79 5.08 7.20 -6.23
N PRO A 80 5.60 5.97 -6.31
CA PRO A 80 7.00 5.66 -6.01
C PRO A 80 8.01 6.56 -6.74
N LYS A 81 7.82 6.82 -8.03
CA LYS A 81 8.67 7.72 -8.83
C LYS A 81 8.69 9.14 -8.29
N ALA A 82 7.53 9.63 -7.82
CA ALA A 82 7.42 10.96 -7.24
C ALA A 82 8.07 11.06 -5.85
N VAL A 83 8.22 9.95 -5.12
CA VAL A 83 8.90 9.94 -3.80
C VAL A 83 10.36 10.35 -3.96
N THR A 84 11.11 9.72 -4.87
CA THR A 84 12.54 10.06 -5.06
C THR A 84 12.71 11.49 -5.59
N GLU A 85 11.81 11.94 -6.47
CA GLU A 85 11.83 13.31 -6.97
C GLU A 85 11.54 14.32 -5.84
N PHE A 86 10.53 14.07 -5.04
CA PHE A 86 10.22 14.89 -3.86
C PHE A 86 11.41 14.93 -2.88
N LEU A 87 12.02 13.79 -2.57
CA LEU A 87 13.14 13.73 -1.63
C LEU A 87 14.36 14.53 -2.10
N ARG A 88 14.67 14.55 -3.41
CA ARG A 88 15.75 15.39 -3.95
C ARG A 88 15.51 16.88 -3.67
N LEU A 89 14.26 17.32 -3.79
CA LEU A 89 13.88 18.71 -3.52
C LEU A 89 13.79 19.00 -2.02
N ALA A 90 13.36 18.04 -1.23
CA ALA A 90 13.11 18.16 0.19
C ALA A 90 14.39 18.04 1.05
N ALA A 91 15.41 17.31 0.58
CA ALA A 91 16.63 17.00 1.34
C ALA A 91 17.28 18.20 2.06
N PRO A 92 17.40 19.40 1.45
CA PRO A 92 17.99 20.56 2.12
C PRO A 92 17.19 21.06 3.34
N PHE A 93 15.92 20.66 3.46
CA PHE A 93 15.00 21.12 4.51
C PHE A 93 14.72 20.08 5.57
N ILE A 94 15.08 18.80 5.33
CA ILE A 94 14.83 17.70 6.28
C ILE A 94 15.80 17.82 7.45
N LYS A 95 15.29 17.83 8.66
CA LYS A 95 16.13 17.91 9.86
C LYS A 95 16.80 16.58 10.18
N LYS A 96 17.94 16.66 10.88
CA LYS A 96 18.60 15.50 11.46
C LYS A 96 17.66 14.81 12.48
N GLY A 97 17.61 13.48 12.45
CA GLY A 97 16.75 12.67 13.30
C GLY A 97 15.32 12.49 12.78
N ALA A 98 14.97 13.09 11.64
CA ALA A 98 13.65 12.87 11.03
C ALA A 98 13.53 11.42 10.52
N VAL A 99 12.34 10.84 10.69
CA VAL A 99 11.95 9.56 10.08
C VAL A 99 11.11 9.85 8.85
N ILE A 100 11.53 9.31 7.72
CA ILE A 100 10.79 9.40 6.47
C ILE A 100 10.26 8.01 6.11
N THR A 101 8.99 7.92 5.73
CA THR A 101 8.38 6.66 5.29
C THR A 101 7.53 6.84 4.03
N ASP A 102 7.35 5.78 3.28
CA ASP A 102 6.41 5.71 2.16
C ASP A 102 5.28 4.72 2.45
N VAL A 103 4.31 4.66 1.54
CA VAL A 103 3.16 3.76 1.60
C VAL A 103 3.01 2.91 0.33
N SER A 104 4.02 2.86 -0.49
CA SER A 104 3.97 2.30 -1.83
C SER A 104 3.69 0.81 -1.83
N GLY A 105 2.84 0.37 -2.75
CA GLY A 105 2.50 -1.05 -2.96
C GLY A 105 3.62 -1.86 -3.63
N ARG A 106 4.68 -1.22 -4.11
CA ARG A 106 5.90 -1.82 -4.63
C ARG A 106 7.11 -1.17 -4.01
N LYS A 107 8.15 -1.94 -3.76
CA LYS A 107 9.39 -1.46 -3.13
C LYS A 107 10.55 -1.33 -4.14
N GLY A 108 10.90 -2.38 -4.87
CA GLY A 108 11.99 -2.35 -5.83
C GLY A 108 13.26 -1.72 -5.29
N SER A 109 13.80 -0.74 -6.02
CA SER A 109 14.96 0.05 -5.61
C SER A 109 14.62 1.23 -4.68
N LEU A 110 13.33 1.59 -4.54
CA LEU A 110 12.89 2.78 -3.79
C LEU A 110 13.49 2.90 -2.39
N PRO A 111 13.47 1.86 -1.52
CA PRO A 111 14.01 2.00 -0.16
C PRO A 111 15.51 2.34 -0.14
N TYR A 112 16.25 1.81 -1.09
CA TYR A 112 17.71 2.05 -1.22
C TYR A 112 18.02 3.44 -1.78
N GLU A 113 17.30 3.83 -2.85
CA GLU A 113 17.46 5.15 -3.48
C GLU A 113 17.02 6.27 -2.54
N ALA A 114 15.89 6.10 -1.89
CA ALA A 114 15.35 7.10 -0.96
C ALA A 114 16.27 7.32 0.23
N GLN A 115 16.87 6.25 0.79
CA GLN A 115 17.84 6.38 1.88
C GLN A 115 19.07 7.18 1.48
N GLN A 116 19.52 7.11 0.21
CA GLN A 116 20.65 7.90 -0.29
C GLN A 116 20.31 9.37 -0.49
N LEU A 117 19.03 9.71 -0.61
CA LEU A 117 18.55 11.08 -0.83
C LEU A 117 18.29 11.85 0.45
N VAL A 118 18.09 11.18 1.57
CA VAL A 118 17.86 11.85 2.86
C VAL A 118 19.18 12.31 3.48
N PRO A 119 19.18 13.45 4.24
CA PRO A 119 20.40 13.96 4.83
C PRO A 119 20.95 13.04 5.92
N GLU A 120 22.24 13.19 6.20
CA GLU A 120 22.91 12.44 7.28
C GLU A 120 22.20 12.61 8.62
N GLY A 121 21.90 11.48 9.27
CA GLY A 121 21.19 11.42 10.54
C GLY A 121 19.68 11.40 10.43
N ALA A 122 19.09 11.48 9.24
CA ALA A 122 17.72 11.10 8.96
C ALA A 122 17.65 9.68 8.39
N GLU A 123 16.53 8.99 8.57
CA GLU A 123 16.35 7.63 8.05
C GLU A 123 15.09 7.54 7.20
N PHE A 124 15.23 6.92 6.01
CA PHE A 124 14.10 6.48 5.22
C PHE A 124 13.81 5.01 5.50
N ILE A 125 12.62 4.72 6.00
CA ILE A 125 12.15 3.36 6.23
C ILE A 125 10.87 3.11 5.45
N SER A 126 10.86 2.08 4.63
CA SER A 126 9.72 1.79 3.77
C SER A 126 8.60 1.07 4.53
N GLY A 127 7.36 1.47 4.27
CA GLY A 127 6.17 0.87 4.84
C GLY A 127 5.09 0.59 3.78
N HIS A 128 4.24 -0.41 4.01
CA HIS A 128 3.11 -0.68 3.13
C HIS A 128 1.90 -1.08 3.98
N PRO A 129 0.98 -0.15 4.24
CA PRO A 129 -0.30 -0.49 4.83
C PRO A 129 -1.11 -1.33 3.82
N MET A 130 -1.45 -2.56 4.18
CA MET A 130 -2.37 -3.40 3.40
C MET A 130 -3.81 -2.90 3.63
N ALA A 131 -3.99 -1.62 3.44
CA ALA A 131 -5.20 -0.86 3.70
C ALA A 131 -5.60 -0.09 2.45
N GLY A 132 -6.86 -0.19 2.07
CA GLY A 132 -7.39 0.50 0.91
C GLY A 132 -8.89 0.30 0.81
N ARG A 133 -9.50 1.05 -0.09
CA ARG A 133 -10.92 0.92 -0.43
C ARG A 133 -11.13 1.32 -1.88
N GLN A 134 -12.27 0.97 -2.43
CA GLN A 134 -12.66 1.43 -3.77
C GLN A 134 -12.79 2.95 -3.80
N GLY A 135 -12.34 3.55 -4.89
CA GLY A 135 -12.30 5.00 -5.09
C GLY A 135 -10.90 5.60 -4.91
N ASN A 136 -10.81 6.88 -5.14
CA ASN A 136 -9.58 7.65 -5.03
C ASN A 136 -9.88 9.07 -4.49
N GLY A 137 -8.80 9.81 -4.19
CA GLY A 137 -8.91 11.18 -3.71
C GLY A 137 -9.19 11.31 -2.21
N TYR A 138 -9.14 12.53 -1.74
CA TYR A 138 -9.27 12.89 -0.34
C TYR A 138 -10.66 12.56 0.24
N ASP A 139 -11.73 12.75 -0.54
CA ASP A 139 -13.11 12.50 -0.11
C ASP A 139 -13.35 11.04 0.33
N MET A 140 -12.55 10.12 -0.23
CA MET A 140 -12.63 8.71 0.11
C MET A 140 -11.76 8.33 1.31
N SER A 141 -11.01 9.28 1.89
CA SER A 141 -10.11 9.02 3.02
C SER A 141 -10.89 8.79 4.33
N GLN A 142 -10.45 7.83 5.12
CA GLN A 142 -11.02 7.49 6.43
C GLN A 142 -9.93 6.93 7.34
N ALA A 143 -9.95 7.33 8.62
CA ALA A 143 -9.00 6.80 9.62
C ALA A 143 -9.14 5.28 9.81
N GLU A 144 -10.35 4.78 9.64
CA GLU A 144 -10.75 3.39 9.86
C GLU A 144 -10.12 2.40 8.89
N ILE A 145 -9.56 2.84 7.76
CA ILE A 145 -8.92 1.91 6.80
C ILE A 145 -7.77 1.13 7.41
N PHE A 146 -7.15 1.66 8.48
CA PHE A 146 -6.06 1.00 9.19
C PHE A 146 -6.54 -0.02 10.23
N ASN A 147 -7.80 0.04 10.66
CA ASN A 147 -8.32 -0.81 11.73
C ASN A 147 -8.30 -2.28 11.33
N GLY A 148 -7.50 -3.08 12.03
CA GLY A 148 -7.31 -4.50 11.76
C GLY A 148 -6.52 -4.82 10.48
N ALA A 149 -6.10 -3.81 9.71
CA ALA A 149 -5.29 -4.03 8.51
C ALA A 149 -3.90 -4.57 8.87
N ASN A 150 -3.29 -5.34 7.97
CA ASN A 150 -1.89 -5.69 8.08
C ASN A 150 -1.01 -4.49 7.66
N TYR A 151 0.14 -4.35 8.28
CA TYR A 151 1.14 -3.35 7.90
C TYR A 151 2.48 -4.04 7.66
N ILE A 152 3.08 -3.81 6.50
CA ILE A 152 4.37 -4.38 6.16
C ILE A 152 5.45 -3.33 6.35
N VAL A 153 6.41 -3.62 7.23
CA VAL A 153 7.62 -2.82 7.43
C VAL A 153 8.73 -3.43 6.58
N VAL A 154 9.35 -2.60 5.74
CA VAL A 154 10.32 -3.06 4.76
C VAL A 154 11.66 -2.34 4.96
N PRO A 155 12.44 -2.77 5.97
CA PRO A 155 13.73 -2.16 6.26
C PRO A 155 14.80 -2.58 5.25
N THR A 156 15.84 -1.76 5.17
CA THR A 156 17.13 -2.09 4.55
C THR A 156 18.22 -2.21 5.62
N SER A 157 19.40 -2.63 5.23
CA SER A 157 20.56 -2.66 6.14
C SER A 157 20.98 -1.29 6.68
N ALA A 158 20.50 -0.20 6.06
CA ALA A 158 20.76 1.17 6.51
C ALA A 158 19.86 1.62 7.67
N ASN A 159 18.79 0.89 7.96
CA ASN A 159 17.85 1.27 9.01
C ASN A 159 18.32 0.81 10.39
N SER A 160 18.25 1.72 11.35
CA SER A 160 18.48 1.39 12.75
C SER A 160 17.33 0.55 13.33
N LYS A 161 17.62 -0.29 14.30
CA LYS A 161 16.59 -1.03 15.03
C LYS A 161 15.57 -0.10 15.71
N ALA A 162 15.99 1.11 16.08
CA ALA A 162 15.11 2.11 16.68
C ALA A 162 14.04 2.57 15.69
N THR A 163 14.42 2.89 14.45
CA THR A 163 13.49 3.32 13.40
C THR A 163 12.57 2.19 12.95
N VAL A 164 13.09 0.95 12.83
CA VAL A 164 12.25 -0.22 12.54
C VAL A 164 11.17 -0.41 13.60
N ASN A 165 11.56 -0.38 14.89
CA ASN A 165 10.63 -0.51 16.00
C ASN A 165 9.66 0.68 16.08
N TRP A 166 10.12 1.88 15.74
CA TRP A 166 9.27 3.05 15.67
C TRP A 166 8.13 2.86 14.66
N LEU A 167 8.45 2.43 13.43
CA LEU A 167 7.43 2.22 12.39
C LEU A 167 6.46 1.09 12.74
N LYS A 168 6.93 0.01 13.37
CA LYS A 168 6.07 -1.07 13.86
C LYS A 168 5.07 -0.56 14.91
N ASN A 169 5.53 0.17 15.90
CA ASN A 169 4.67 0.74 16.93
C ASN A 169 3.72 1.80 16.36
N PHE A 170 4.19 2.61 15.41
CA PHE A 170 3.37 3.58 14.72
C PHE A 170 2.19 2.91 14.00
N ALA A 171 2.43 1.84 13.24
CA ALA A 171 1.39 1.07 12.59
C ALA A 171 0.34 0.51 13.57
N LEU A 172 0.80 -0.01 14.71
CA LEU A 172 -0.11 -0.49 15.77
C LEU A 172 -0.94 0.65 16.38
N CYS A 173 -0.36 1.85 16.58
CA CYS A 173 -1.10 3.02 17.07
C CYS A 173 -2.16 3.49 16.06
N LEU A 174 -1.93 3.34 14.76
CA LEU A 174 -2.93 3.62 13.73
C LEU A 174 -4.13 2.66 13.76
N GLY A 175 -4.00 1.52 14.47
CA GLY A 175 -5.04 0.51 14.58
C GLY A 175 -4.79 -0.75 13.74
N CYS A 176 -3.61 -0.89 13.14
CA CYS A 176 -3.27 -2.11 12.40
C CYS A 176 -3.30 -3.34 13.33
N GLY A 177 -3.83 -4.45 12.82
CA GLY A 177 -3.99 -5.68 13.59
C GLY A 177 -2.73 -6.53 13.64
N HIS A 178 -1.94 -6.49 12.56
CA HIS A 178 -0.69 -7.24 12.44
C HIS A 178 0.38 -6.41 11.73
N VAL A 179 1.63 -6.57 12.18
CA VAL A 179 2.77 -5.88 11.57
C VAL A 179 3.85 -6.91 11.24
N GLU A 180 4.18 -7.04 9.98
CA GLU A 180 5.20 -7.96 9.47
C GLU A 180 6.44 -7.19 9.02
N GLU A 181 7.61 -7.77 9.20
CA GLU A 181 8.89 -7.23 8.74
C GLU A 181 9.49 -8.13 7.66
N ILE A 182 9.80 -7.57 6.50
CA ILE A 182 10.29 -8.34 5.35
C ILE A 182 11.22 -7.49 4.49
N THR A 183 12.13 -8.14 3.73
CA THR A 183 13.01 -7.43 2.79
C THR A 183 12.25 -6.89 1.57
N PRO A 184 12.77 -5.84 0.88
CA PRO A 184 12.13 -5.30 -0.32
C PRO A 184 11.88 -6.36 -1.40
N GLU A 185 12.84 -7.25 -1.63
CA GLU A 185 12.75 -8.30 -2.64
C GLU A 185 11.67 -9.34 -2.31
N SER A 186 11.60 -9.75 -1.04
CA SER A 186 10.59 -10.69 -0.56
C SER A 186 9.20 -10.06 -0.57
N HIS A 187 9.10 -8.78 -0.21
CA HIS A 187 7.86 -8.01 -0.31
C HIS A 187 7.30 -8.06 -1.73
N ASP A 188 8.10 -7.68 -2.73
CA ASP A 188 7.64 -7.58 -4.12
C ASP A 188 7.23 -8.94 -4.71
N LYS A 189 7.91 -10.03 -4.31
CA LYS A 189 7.50 -11.40 -4.67
C LYS A 189 6.14 -11.76 -4.09
N ILE A 190 5.92 -11.49 -2.80
CA ILE A 190 4.65 -11.82 -2.14
C ILE A 190 3.52 -10.96 -2.71
N ILE A 191 3.77 -9.67 -2.96
CA ILE A 191 2.78 -8.76 -3.55
C ILE A 191 2.43 -9.18 -4.99
N ALA A 192 3.36 -9.73 -5.75
CA ALA A 192 3.06 -10.28 -7.07
C ALA A 192 1.99 -11.37 -6.99
N TYR A 193 2.09 -12.27 -6.00
CA TYR A 193 1.12 -13.35 -5.79
C TYR A 193 -0.18 -12.85 -5.15
N THR A 194 -0.10 -12.08 -4.06
CA THR A 194 -1.26 -11.74 -3.24
C THR A 194 -2.07 -10.55 -3.75
N SER A 195 -1.48 -9.72 -4.61
CA SER A 195 -2.12 -8.51 -5.14
C SER A 195 -2.10 -8.45 -6.66
N ASN A 196 -0.91 -8.47 -7.30
CA ASN A 196 -0.85 -8.29 -8.75
C ASN A 196 -1.57 -9.41 -9.52
N LEU A 197 -1.31 -10.67 -9.20
CA LEU A 197 -1.93 -11.81 -9.86
C LEU A 197 -3.48 -11.80 -9.76
N PRO A 198 -4.10 -11.60 -8.58
CA PRO A 198 -5.55 -11.51 -8.48
C PRO A 198 -6.16 -10.42 -9.38
N HIS A 199 -5.56 -9.24 -9.45
CA HIS A 199 -6.06 -8.16 -10.29
C HIS A 199 -5.89 -8.47 -11.79
N ALA A 200 -4.76 -9.05 -12.18
CA ALA A 200 -4.53 -9.49 -13.54
C ALA A 200 -5.53 -10.59 -13.96
N ALA A 201 -5.77 -11.57 -13.07
CA ALA A 201 -6.72 -12.65 -13.31
C ALA A 201 -8.16 -12.13 -13.43
N ALA A 202 -8.57 -11.21 -12.56
CA ALA A 202 -9.89 -10.60 -12.62
C ALA A 202 -10.10 -9.79 -13.91
N ALA A 203 -9.10 -9.00 -14.32
CA ALA A 203 -9.13 -8.25 -15.58
C ALA A 203 -9.17 -9.19 -16.79
N ALA A 204 -8.36 -10.26 -16.79
CA ALA A 204 -8.35 -11.26 -17.86
C ALA A 204 -9.71 -12.00 -17.95
N LEU A 205 -10.32 -12.34 -16.81
CA LEU A 205 -11.63 -12.99 -16.75
C LEU A 205 -12.70 -12.10 -17.38
N ILE A 206 -12.75 -10.82 -17.02
CA ILE A 206 -13.72 -9.87 -17.60
C ILE A 206 -13.49 -9.70 -19.10
N ASN A 207 -12.22 -9.55 -19.52
CA ASN A 207 -11.89 -9.39 -20.95
C ASN A 207 -12.14 -10.66 -21.79
N SER A 208 -12.34 -11.82 -21.15
CA SER A 208 -12.67 -13.07 -21.85
C SER A 208 -14.16 -13.24 -22.16
N ASP A 209 -15.03 -12.27 -21.80
CA ASP A 209 -16.47 -12.33 -22.08
C ASP A 209 -16.75 -12.39 -23.58
N ARG A 210 -17.41 -13.47 -24.00
CA ARG A 210 -17.83 -13.74 -25.39
C ARG A 210 -19.32 -13.54 -25.62
N PHE A 211 -20.07 -13.16 -24.58
CA PHE A 211 -21.52 -13.15 -24.60
C PHE A 211 -22.12 -11.78 -24.88
N SER A 212 -21.31 -10.78 -25.23
CA SER A 212 -21.74 -9.43 -25.65
C SER A 212 -22.76 -8.80 -24.68
N GLY A 213 -22.52 -8.93 -23.38
CA GLY A 213 -23.36 -8.37 -22.32
C GLY A 213 -24.56 -9.25 -21.92
N GLN A 214 -24.86 -10.35 -22.61
CA GLN A 214 -25.92 -11.28 -22.16
C GLN A 214 -25.56 -12.02 -20.87
N SER A 215 -24.27 -12.13 -20.57
CA SER A 215 -23.74 -12.73 -19.34
C SER A 215 -24.26 -12.05 -18.09
N CYS A 216 -24.64 -10.76 -18.13
CA CYS A 216 -25.08 -9.99 -16.98
C CYS A 216 -26.29 -10.62 -16.24
N TRP A 217 -27.17 -11.33 -16.94
CA TRP A 217 -28.35 -11.99 -16.36
C TRP A 217 -28.01 -13.29 -15.61
N PHE A 218 -26.79 -13.80 -15.77
CA PHE A 218 -26.32 -15.06 -15.19
C PHE A 218 -25.29 -14.87 -14.08
N ILE A 219 -24.99 -13.61 -13.71
CA ILE A 219 -23.96 -13.28 -12.71
C ILE A 219 -24.46 -13.60 -11.30
N GLY A 220 -23.84 -14.59 -10.67
CA GLY A 220 -23.99 -14.91 -9.25
C GLY A 220 -22.96 -14.23 -8.35
N GLY A 221 -23.03 -14.51 -7.01
CA GLY A 221 -22.11 -13.95 -6.03
C GLY A 221 -20.64 -14.26 -6.31
N GLY A 222 -20.31 -15.52 -6.62
CA GLY A 222 -18.94 -15.93 -6.90
C GLY A 222 -18.28 -15.14 -8.04
N PHE A 223 -19.01 -14.89 -9.12
CA PHE A 223 -18.49 -14.07 -10.23
C PHE A 223 -18.22 -12.62 -9.77
N ARG A 224 -19.16 -12.02 -9.04
CA ARG A 224 -19.01 -10.66 -8.49
C ARG A 224 -17.80 -10.55 -7.58
N ASP A 225 -17.62 -11.51 -6.69
CA ASP A 225 -16.51 -11.50 -5.72
C ASP A 225 -15.16 -11.57 -6.42
N VAL A 226 -15.00 -12.46 -7.42
CA VAL A 226 -13.76 -12.64 -8.17
C VAL A 226 -13.47 -11.44 -9.07
N THR A 227 -14.49 -10.83 -9.69
CA THR A 227 -14.31 -9.76 -10.67
C THR A 227 -14.38 -8.36 -10.09
N ARG A 228 -14.79 -8.19 -8.84
CA ARG A 228 -14.91 -6.89 -8.17
C ARG A 228 -13.66 -6.02 -8.30
N ILE A 229 -12.50 -6.65 -8.22
CA ILE A 229 -11.20 -5.97 -8.28
C ILE A 229 -10.73 -5.66 -9.72
N ALA A 230 -11.52 -5.99 -10.74
CA ALA A 230 -11.24 -5.59 -12.12
C ALA A 230 -11.61 -4.13 -12.42
N ASP A 231 -12.43 -3.48 -11.57
CA ASP A 231 -12.70 -2.04 -11.63
C ASP A 231 -11.52 -1.26 -11.00
N ILE A 232 -10.48 -1.05 -11.79
CA ILE A 232 -9.18 -0.54 -11.35
C ILE A 232 -8.77 0.74 -12.09
N ASN A 233 -7.93 1.54 -11.45
CA ASN A 233 -7.23 2.63 -12.10
C ASN A 233 -6.18 2.07 -13.07
N ALA A 234 -6.46 2.10 -14.37
CA ALA A 234 -5.61 1.49 -15.39
C ALA A 234 -4.17 2.06 -15.40
N GLY A 235 -4.00 3.37 -15.19
CA GLY A 235 -2.67 3.99 -15.13
C GLY A 235 -1.83 3.46 -13.97
N LEU A 236 -2.38 3.50 -12.76
CA LEU A 236 -1.71 2.97 -11.56
C LEU A 236 -1.34 1.49 -11.71
N TRP A 237 -2.28 0.67 -12.17
CA TRP A 237 -2.05 -0.78 -12.25
C TRP A 237 -1.09 -1.16 -13.37
N SER A 238 -1.07 -0.40 -14.49
CA SER A 238 -0.04 -0.57 -15.51
C SER A 238 1.36 -0.34 -14.94
N ASP A 239 1.55 0.74 -14.16
CA ASP A 239 2.82 1.00 -13.50
C ASP A 239 3.18 -0.11 -12.50
N LEU A 240 2.26 -0.54 -11.64
CA LEU A 240 2.49 -1.61 -10.67
C LEU A 240 2.90 -2.94 -11.34
N PHE A 241 2.28 -3.31 -12.45
CA PHE A 241 2.65 -4.52 -13.19
C PHE A 241 4.03 -4.40 -13.84
N LEU A 242 4.29 -3.27 -14.51
CA LEU A 242 5.55 -3.05 -15.22
C LEU A 242 6.73 -2.87 -14.27
N GLU A 243 6.52 -2.23 -13.14
CA GLU A 243 7.57 -2.03 -12.15
C GLU A 243 7.90 -3.31 -11.36
N ASN A 244 6.95 -4.25 -11.22
CA ASN A 244 7.19 -5.58 -10.60
C ASN A 244 7.21 -6.71 -11.66
N ARG A 245 7.62 -6.38 -12.88
CA ARG A 245 7.45 -7.19 -14.10
C ARG A 245 7.89 -8.64 -13.94
N GLU A 246 9.09 -8.88 -13.45
CA GLU A 246 9.66 -10.24 -13.38
C GLU A 246 8.84 -11.13 -12.45
N ASN A 247 8.50 -10.64 -11.28
CA ASN A 247 7.70 -11.37 -10.31
C ASN A 247 6.27 -11.58 -10.84
N VAL A 248 5.66 -10.57 -11.44
CA VAL A 248 4.31 -10.67 -12.03
C VAL A 248 4.28 -11.69 -13.16
N LEU A 249 5.25 -11.67 -14.07
CA LEU A 249 5.34 -12.67 -15.15
C LEU A 249 5.53 -14.09 -14.60
N SER A 250 6.35 -14.26 -13.56
CA SER A 250 6.52 -15.55 -12.90
C SER A 250 5.20 -16.07 -12.32
N GLU A 251 4.44 -15.22 -11.63
CA GLU A 251 3.16 -15.63 -11.03
C GLU A 251 2.08 -15.91 -12.09
N LEU A 252 2.05 -15.13 -13.17
CA LEU A 252 1.15 -15.40 -14.30
C LEU A 252 1.46 -16.73 -14.97
N GLU A 253 2.74 -17.09 -15.12
CA GLU A 253 3.17 -18.38 -15.68
C GLU A 253 2.79 -19.54 -14.75
N ASN A 254 3.01 -19.40 -13.44
CA ASN A 254 2.57 -20.37 -12.45
C ASN A 254 1.05 -20.58 -12.51
N PHE A 255 0.29 -19.48 -12.59
CA PHE A 255 -1.16 -19.52 -12.69
C PHE A 255 -1.63 -20.17 -13.99
N ARG A 256 -1.00 -19.84 -15.13
CA ARG A 256 -1.27 -20.49 -16.43
C ARG A 256 -1.08 -21.99 -16.34
N THR A 257 0.00 -22.45 -15.72
CA THR A 257 0.28 -23.87 -15.52
C THR A 257 -0.81 -24.59 -14.71
N GLN A 258 -1.38 -23.92 -13.69
CA GLN A 258 -2.51 -24.48 -12.93
C GLN A 258 -3.78 -24.57 -13.78
N ILE A 259 -4.04 -23.58 -14.65
CA ILE A 259 -5.18 -23.61 -15.59
C ILE A 259 -5.00 -24.76 -16.60
N GLU A 260 -3.82 -24.93 -17.17
CA GLU A 260 -3.52 -26.04 -18.11
C GLU A 260 -3.67 -27.42 -17.45
N THR A 261 -3.23 -27.53 -16.20
CA THR A 261 -3.40 -28.75 -15.40
C THR A 261 -4.88 -29.08 -15.20
N LEU A 262 -5.69 -28.08 -14.85
CA LEU A 262 -7.14 -28.22 -14.73
C LEU A 262 -7.81 -28.60 -16.06
N GLN A 263 -7.43 -27.93 -17.16
CA GLN A 263 -7.92 -28.24 -18.49
C GLN A 263 -7.62 -29.72 -18.88
N LYS A 264 -6.40 -30.18 -18.61
CA LYS A 264 -6.00 -31.57 -18.91
C LYS A 264 -6.87 -32.58 -18.16
N MET A 265 -7.08 -32.38 -16.86
CA MET A 265 -7.93 -33.25 -16.04
C MET A 265 -9.37 -33.32 -16.58
N ILE A 266 -9.92 -32.16 -17.01
CA ILE A 266 -11.27 -32.10 -17.60
C ILE A 266 -11.32 -32.85 -18.94
N ASN A 267 -10.34 -32.62 -19.82
CA ASN A 267 -10.28 -33.30 -21.14
C ASN A 267 -10.16 -34.82 -21.01
N GLU A 268 -9.43 -35.29 -20.00
CA GLU A 268 -9.22 -36.70 -19.72
C GLU A 268 -10.37 -37.33 -18.90
N ASN A 269 -11.40 -36.57 -18.52
CA ASN A 269 -12.46 -37.01 -17.59
C ASN A 269 -11.90 -37.56 -16.28
N ASN A 270 -10.73 -37.08 -15.84
CA ASN A 270 -10.06 -37.56 -14.63
C ASN A 270 -10.73 -36.99 -13.37
N ARG A 271 -11.78 -37.69 -12.91
CA ARG A 271 -12.58 -37.24 -11.77
C ARG A 271 -11.80 -37.24 -10.46
N GLU A 272 -10.95 -38.27 -10.25
CA GLU A 272 -10.15 -38.37 -9.01
C GLU A 272 -9.14 -37.21 -8.92
N GLY A 273 -8.38 -36.96 -9.98
CA GLY A 273 -7.44 -35.87 -10.05
C GLY A 273 -8.11 -34.49 -9.86
N LEU A 274 -9.31 -34.29 -10.44
CA LEU A 274 -10.09 -33.07 -10.22
C LEU A 274 -10.50 -32.91 -8.74
N GLN A 275 -10.94 -33.98 -8.10
CA GLN A 275 -11.32 -33.95 -6.68
C GLN A 275 -10.12 -33.58 -5.80
N GLU A 276 -8.96 -34.21 -6.03
CA GLU A 276 -7.72 -33.92 -5.30
C GLU A 276 -7.28 -32.47 -5.49
N PHE A 277 -7.30 -31.98 -6.74
CA PHE A 277 -6.94 -30.58 -7.05
C PHE A 277 -7.81 -29.58 -6.31
N LEU A 278 -9.13 -29.77 -6.35
CA LEU A 278 -10.09 -28.90 -5.68
C LEU A 278 -10.00 -28.98 -4.16
N GLN A 279 -9.79 -30.19 -3.63
CA GLN A 279 -9.64 -30.39 -2.19
C GLN A 279 -8.36 -29.73 -1.65
N LYS A 280 -7.25 -29.81 -2.40
CA LYS A 280 -6.01 -29.13 -2.08
C LYS A 280 -6.23 -27.61 -2.01
N ALA A 281 -6.92 -27.04 -2.99
CA ALA A 281 -7.26 -25.61 -2.99
C ALA A 281 -8.13 -25.21 -1.77
N ALA A 282 -9.12 -26.04 -1.42
CA ALA A 282 -9.97 -25.80 -0.26
C ALA A 282 -9.20 -25.88 1.07
N CYS A 283 -8.23 -26.79 1.20
CA CYS A 283 -7.35 -26.86 2.38
C CYS A 283 -6.47 -25.62 2.49
N HIS A 284 -5.76 -25.27 1.42
CA HIS A 284 -4.89 -24.08 1.41
C HIS A 284 -5.69 -22.80 1.71
N ARG A 285 -6.93 -22.68 1.20
CA ARG A 285 -7.79 -21.52 1.49
C ARG A 285 -8.08 -21.36 2.98
N LYS A 286 -8.27 -22.47 3.70
CA LYS A 286 -8.50 -22.46 5.15
C LYS A 286 -7.25 -22.05 5.95
N GLU A 287 -6.05 -22.38 5.44
CA GLU A 287 -4.78 -22.03 6.07
C GLU A 287 -4.42 -20.55 5.87
N ILE A 288 -4.78 -19.97 4.71
CA ILE A 288 -4.47 -18.58 4.35
C ILE A 288 -5.46 -17.58 4.98
N VAL A 289 -6.68 -17.98 5.33
CA VAL A 289 -7.66 -17.08 5.94
C VAL A 289 -7.38 -16.93 7.42
N LEU A 290 -6.93 -15.76 7.75
CA LEU A 290 -6.78 -15.25 9.11
C LEU A 290 -8.10 -14.69 9.62
#